data_cf6cb1b30aab47976442aaf0a95a5be9
#
_entry.id   cf6cb1b30aab47976442aaf0a95a5be9
#
_cell.length_a   1.000
_cell.length_b   1.000
_cell.length_c   1.000
_cell.angle_alpha   90.00
_cell.angle_beta   90.00
_cell.angle_gamma   90.00
#
_symmetry.space_group_name_H-M   'P 1'
#
loop_
_entity.id
_entity.type
_entity.pdbx_description
1 polymer ?
#
loop_
_entity_poly.entity_id
_entity_poly.type
_entity_poly.pdbx_seq_one_letter_code
_entity_poly.pdbx_strand_id
1 'polypeptide(L)'
;MSWTKLSTAQIAWRAAQDITDGAYVNLGIGFPEMIAKFQPEGRHVTYHTENGVLGFGASPASGDEDWDLINAGKKAITLNPGASIFHHADSFAMVRGGHLDLAVLGALQVAENGDLANWRVGSKGVPAVGGAMDLVHGAKRVAVVTEHVTKDGKPKLVERCSFPLTGVGCIKRVYTSLAVVDIEAGRFVLREKLADMAMDDLQALTGARLYVDGHVGDLIVPEVDL
;
A
#
# COMPACT_ATOMS: atom_id res chain seq x y z
N MET A 1 -24.64 -15.02 0.86
CA MET A 1 -23.61 -14.12 0.32
C MET A 1 -22.71 -14.96 -0.58
N SER A 2 -22.63 -14.65 -1.88
CA SER A 2 -21.91 -15.48 -2.88
C SER A 2 -20.63 -14.83 -3.42
N TRP A 3 -20.15 -13.76 -2.78
CA TRP A 3 -18.91 -13.11 -3.19
C TRP A 3 -17.69 -13.69 -2.48
N THR A 4 -16.56 -13.72 -3.18
CA THR A 4 -15.26 -14.15 -2.64
C THR A 4 -14.33 -12.94 -2.59
N LYS A 5 -13.77 -12.65 -1.41
CA LYS A 5 -12.82 -11.55 -1.25
C LYS A 5 -11.51 -11.83 -2.01
N LEU A 6 -10.86 -10.78 -2.47
CA LEU A 6 -9.53 -10.87 -3.07
C LEU A 6 -8.50 -11.40 -2.06
N SER A 7 -7.57 -12.20 -2.56
CA SER A 7 -6.34 -12.56 -1.84
C SER A 7 -5.39 -11.37 -1.75
N THR A 8 -4.38 -11.45 -0.87
CA THR A 8 -3.34 -10.42 -0.77
C THR A 8 -2.57 -10.25 -2.08
N ALA A 9 -2.33 -11.35 -2.83
CA ALA A 9 -1.71 -11.30 -4.15
C ALA A 9 -2.56 -10.52 -5.15
N GLN A 10 -3.87 -10.76 -5.17
CA GLN A 10 -4.81 -10.07 -6.04
C GLN A 10 -4.93 -8.57 -5.72
N ILE A 11 -4.94 -8.19 -4.43
CA ILE A 11 -4.92 -6.76 -4.04
C ILE A 11 -3.62 -6.11 -4.51
N ALA A 12 -2.48 -6.77 -4.32
CA ALA A 12 -1.18 -6.28 -4.78
C ALA A 12 -1.12 -6.13 -6.30
N TRP A 13 -1.66 -7.12 -7.04
CA TRP A 13 -1.80 -7.05 -8.50
C TRP A 13 -2.61 -5.83 -8.92
N ARG A 14 -3.79 -5.62 -8.30
CA ARG A 14 -4.64 -4.48 -8.62
C ARG A 14 -3.94 -3.14 -8.36
N ALA A 15 -3.25 -3.02 -7.23
CA ALA A 15 -2.51 -1.81 -6.89
C ALA A 15 -1.36 -1.54 -7.88
N ALA A 16 -0.68 -2.58 -8.37
CA ALA A 16 0.38 -2.47 -9.36
C ALA A 16 -0.11 -1.86 -10.68
N GLN A 17 -1.38 -2.11 -11.07
CA GLN A 17 -1.95 -1.59 -12.31
C GLN A 17 -2.06 -0.06 -12.34
N ASP A 18 -2.10 0.60 -11.19
CA ASP A 18 -2.21 2.06 -11.08
C ASP A 18 -0.86 2.78 -10.95
N ILE A 19 0.26 2.04 -10.89
CA ILE A 19 1.59 2.63 -10.88
C ILE A 19 1.93 3.12 -12.30
N THR A 20 2.25 4.40 -12.42
CA THR A 20 2.59 5.00 -13.71
C THR A 20 3.99 4.62 -14.17
N ASP A 21 4.19 4.58 -15.49
CA ASP A 21 5.51 4.39 -16.10
C ASP A 21 6.47 5.52 -15.66
N GLY A 22 7.74 5.17 -15.40
CA GLY A 22 8.77 6.09 -14.94
C GLY A 22 8.66 6.49 -13.46
N ALA A 23 7.71 5.96 -12.69
CA ALA A 23 7.51 6.35 -11.29
C ALA A 23 8.62 5.86 -10.36
N TYR A 24 8.97 6.68 -9.37
CA TYR A 24 9.79 6.32 -8.21
C TYR A 24 8.87 5.91 -7.06
N VAL A 25 8.94 4.64 -6.65
CA VAL A 25 7.97 4.03 -5.74
C VAL A 25 8.64 3.42 -4.52
N ASN A 26 8.18 3.79 -3.31
CA ASN A 26 8.52 3.07 -2.09
C ASN A 26 7.39 2.10 -1.73
N LEU A 27 7.75 0.87 -1.42
CA LEU A 27 6.83 -0.16 -0.94
C LEU A 27 7.14 -0.47 0.52
N GLY A 28 6.15 -0.24 1.39
CA GLY A 28 6.22 -0.58 2.80
C GLY A 28 6.44 -2.08 3.02
N ILE A 29 7.02 -2.42 4.16
CA ILE A 29 7.38 -3.80 4.54
C ILE A 29 6.16 -4.72 4.56
N GLY A 30 6.34 -5.93 4.06
CA GLY A 30 5.36 -7.01 4.10
C GLY A 30 4.39 -7.01 2.92
N PHE A 31 3.10 -6.78 3.13
CA PHE A 31 2.09 -6.84 2.08
C PHE A 31 2.39 -5.92 0.88
N PRO A 32 2.74 -4.64 1.05
CA PRO A 32 3.04 -3.76 -0.09
C PRO A 32 4.20 -4.23 -0.98
N GLU A 33 5.20 -4.93 -0.45
CA GLU A 33 6.33 -5.42 -1.24
C GLU A 33 5.93 -6.36 -2.38
N MET A 34 4.78 -7.04 -2.23
CA MET A 34 4.27 -7.97 -3.26
C MET A 34 3.92 -7.24 -4.57
N ILE A 35 3.64 -5.94 -4.51
CA ILE A 35 3.27 -5.12 -5.67
C ILE A 35 4.36 -5.18 -6.76
N ALA A 36 5.63 -5.18 -6.37
CA ALA A 36 6.74 -5.25 -7.32
C ALA A 36 6.75 -6.52 -8.20
N LYS A 37 6.11 -7.61 -7.75
CA LYS A 37 5.99 -8.85 -8.51
C LYS A 37 4.99 -8.76 -9.67
N PHE A 38 4.08 -7.79 -9.61
CA PHE A 38 2.95 -7.64 -10.54
C PHE A 38 3.05 -6.38 -11.40
N GLN A 39 4.26 -5.84 -11.54
CA GLN A 39 4.48 -4.69 -12.41
C GLN A 39 4.03 -5.02 -13.84
N PRO A 40 3.17 -4.19 -14.45
CA PRO A 40 2.73 -4.42 -15.84
C PRO A 40 3.89 -4.44 -16.81
N GLU A 41 3.82 -5.35 -17.78
CA GLU A 41 4.83 -5.44 -18.84
C GLU A 41 4.98 -4.11 -19.59
N GLY A 42 6.21 -3.75 -19.92
CA GLY A 42 6.53 -2.51 -20.63
C GLY A 42 6.54 -1.25 -19.77
N ARG A 43 6.22 -1.33 -18.47
CA ARG A 43 6.38 -0.21 -17.54
C ARG A 43 7.72 -0.29 -16.81
N HIS A 44 8.39 0.85 -16.70
CA HIS A 44 9.64 1.00 -15.96
C HIS A 44 9.35 1.71 -14.66
N VAL A 45 9.39 0.98 -13.54
CA VAL A 45 9.21 1.52 -12.18
C VAL A 45 10.53 1.40 -11.44
N THR A 46 10.97 2.51 -10.85
CA THR A 46 12.17 2.53 -10.01
C THR A 46 11.77 2.36 -8.55
N TYR A 47 11.98 1.17 -8.02
CA TYR A 47 11.68 0.88 -6.62
C TYR A 47 12.77 1.40 -5.70
N HIS A 48 12.35 2.04 -4.62
CA HIS A 48 13.17 2.59 -3.55
C HIS A 48 12.95 1.78 -2.28
N THR A 49 14.02 1.50 -1.56
CA THR A 49 13.95 0.95 -0.20
C THR A 49 14.68 1.87 0.79
N GLU A 50 14.03 2.17 1.92
CA GLU A 50 14.46 3.24 2.84
C GLU A 50 15.83 3.01 3.48
N ASN A 51 16.34 1.77 3.51
CA ASN A 51 17.69 1.46 3.98
C ASN A 51 18.81 1.89 3.03
N GLY A 52 18.50 2.36 1.81
CA GLY A 52 19.46 3.03 0.93
C GLY A 52 19.71 2.37 -0.41
N VAL A 53 18.69 1.80 -1.06
CA VAL A 53 18.79 1.29 -2.43
C VAL A 53 17.70 1.87 -3.31
N LEU A 54 18.07 2.30 -4.50
CA LEU A 54 17.18 2.73 -5.57
C LEU A 54 17.38 1.83 -6.79
N GLY A 55 16.30 1.34 -7.37
CA GLY A 55 16.35 0.46 -8.54
C GLY A 55 16.64 -1.00 -8.20
N PHE A 56 16.17 -1.47 -7.04
CA PHE A 56 16.24 -2.91 -6.75
C PHE A 56 15.29 -3.71 -7.65
N GLY A 57 15.69 -4.96 -7.92
CA GLY A 57 14.95 -5.89 -8.77
C GLY A 57 14.21 -6.96 -7.97
N ALA A 58 13.95 -8.07 -8.64
CA ALA A 58 13.28 -9.23 -8.06
C ALA A 58 14.11 -9.87 -6.92
N SER A 59 13.47 -10.71 -6.11
CA SER A 59 14.19 -11.57 -5.19
C SER A 59 15.12 -12.52 -5.97
N PRO A 60 16.35 -12.79 -5.48
CA PRO A 60 17.24 -13.77 -6.11
C PRO A 60 16.63 -15.17 -6.05
N ALA A 61 17.14 -16.10 -6.86
CA ALA A 61 16.80 -17.50 -6.75
C ALA A 61 17.24 -18.06 -5.39
N SER A 62 16.57 -19.10 -4.92
CA SER A 62 16.94 -19.73 -3.65
C SER A 62 18.36 -20.31 -3.71
N GLY A 63 19.20 -19.88 -2.80
CA GLY A 63 20.62 -20.24 -2.73
C GLY A 63 21.58 -19.21 -3.34
N ASP A 64 21.06 -18.21 -4.05
CA ASP A 64 21.82 -17.12 -4.67
C ASP A 64 21.69 -15.81 -3.87
N GLU A 65 21.17 -15.87 -2.65
CA GLU A 65 20.95 -14.68 -1.82
C GLU A 65 22.27 -14.06 -1.36
N ASP A 66 22.45 -12.78 -1.63
CA ASP A 66 23.45 -11.94 -0.99
C ASP A 66 22.82 -11.24 0.21
N TRP A 67 23.19 -11.66 1.41
CA TRP A 67 22.62 -11.14 2.65
C TRP A 67 23.17 -9.75 3.05
N ASP A 68 24.20 -9.26 2.35
CA ASP A 68 24.62 -7.87 2.44
C ASP A 68 23.78 -6.95 1.56
N LEU A 69 22.99 -7.52 0.64
CA LEU A 69 22.09 -6.81 -0.26
C LEU A 69 20.62 -7.12 0.05
N ILE A 70 20.06 -6.38 1.00
CA ILE A 70 18.69 -6.58 1.48
C ILE A 70 17.87 -5.30 1.41
N ASN A 71 16.55 -5.45 1.29
CA ASN A 71 15.60 -4.32 1.44
C ASN A 71 15.35 -3.99 2.92
N ALA A 72 14.55 -2.96 3.19
CA ALA A 72 14.15 -2.55 4.53
C ALA A 72 13.35 -3.64 5.28
N GLY A 73 12.69 -4.56 4.55
CA GLY A 73 12.00 -5.73 5.07
C GLY A 73 12.92 -6.92 5.39
N LYS A 74 14.24 -6.73 5.26
CA LYS A 74 15.28 -7.78 5.49
C LYS A 74 15.17 -8.96 4.52
N LYS A 75 14.67 -8.73 3.32
CA LYS A 75 14.64 -9.72 2.24
C LYS A 75 15.75 -9.44 1.27
N ALA A 76 16.45 -10.50 0.82
CA ALA A 76 17.44 -10.40 -0.24
C ALA A 76 16.82 -9.86 -1.53
N ILE A 77 17.52 -8.95 -2.19
CA ILE A 77 17.14 -8.31 -3.43
C ILE A 77 18.23 -8.45 -4.49
N THR A 78 17.86 -8.27 -5.76
CA THR A 78 18.82 -8.06 -6.85
C THR A 78 18.87 -6.57 -7.19
N LEU A 79 19.85 -6.18 -7.99
CA LEU A 79 19.96 -4.81 -8.50
C LEU A 79 19.69 -4.81 -10.00
N ASN A 80 18.83 -3.90 -10.44
CA ASN A 80 18.63 -3.64 -11.87
C ASN A 80 19.81 -2.82 -12.44
N PRO A 81 20.10 -2.88 -13.74
CA PRO A 81 21.06 -2.00 -14.38
C PRO A 81 20.75 -0.53 -14.05
N GLY A 82 21.75 0.22 -13.56
CA GLY A 82 21.57 1.62 -13.14
C GLY A 82 21.09 1.80 -11.69
N ALA A 83 20.93 0.72 -10.93
CA ALA A 83 20.64 0.83 -9.49
C ALA A 83 21.72 1.60 -8.74
N SER A 84 21.34 2.24 -7.64
CA SER A 84 22.23 3.00 -6.78
C SER A 84 22.09 2.59 -5.32
N ILE A 85 23.24 2.47 -4.62
CA ILE A 85 23.33 2.24 -3.19
C ILE A 85 23.87 3.51 -2.55
N PHE A 86 23.23 3.97 -1.48
CA PHE A 86 23.58 5.22 -0.81
C PHE A 86 23.32 5.13 0.69
N HIS A 87 23.79 6.12 1.42
CA HIS A 87 23.63 6.16 2.86
C HIS A 87 22.14 6.32 3.26
N HIS A 88 21.75 5.68 4.36
CA HIS A 88 20.39 5.73 4.91
C HIS A 88 19.85 7.17 5.08
N ALA A 89 20.71 8.11 5.49
CA ALA A 89 20.34 9.52 5.61
C ALA A 89 19.95 10.15 4.27
N ASP A 90 20.66 9.79 3.18
CA ASP A 90 20.35 10.27 1.83
C ASP A 90 19.03 9.70 1.33
N SER A 91 18.72 8.44 1.69
CA SER A 91 17.42 7.84 1.44
C SER A 91 16.28 8.67 2.02
N PHE A 92 16.38 9.04 3.30
CA PHE A 92 15.35 9.89 3.92
C PHE A 92 15.38 11.34 3.43
N ALA A 93 16.52 11.85 2.99
CA ALA A 93 16.58 13.16 2.31
C ALA A 93 15.81 13.13 0.98
N MET A 94 15.89 12.04 0.20
CA MET A 94 15.07 11.84 -1.00
C MET A 94 13.58 11.78 -0.68
N VAL A 95 13.19 11.03 0.35
CA VAL A 95 11.80 10.96 0.80
C VAL A 95 11.28 12.34 1.18
N ARG A 96 11.95 13.04 2.11
CA ARG A 96 11.55 14.37 2.60
C ARG A 96 11.62 15.45 1.54
N GLY A 97 12.49 15.28 0.55
CA GLY A 97 12.62 16.18 -0.61
C GLY A 97 11.52 16.03 -1.66
N GLY A 98 10.56 15.08 -1.47
CA GLY A 98 9.46 14.89 -2.41
C GLY A 98 9.86 14.17 -3.70
N HIS A 99 10.95 13.40 -3.68
CA HIS A 99 11.45 12.71 -4.88
C HIS A 99 10.77 11.37 -5.14
N LEU A 100 9.93 10.88 -4.22
CA LEU A 100 9.09 9.70 -4.44
C LEU A 100 7.73 10.09 -5.02
N ASP A 101 7.34 9.47 -6.13
CA ASP A 101 6.03 9.71 -6.76
C ASP A 101 4.91 9.00 -5.99
N LEU A 102 5.22 7.85 -5.42
CA LEU A 102 4.26 7.03 -4.69
C LEU A 102 4.92 6.30 -3.51
N ALA A 103 4.27 6.32 -2.36
CA ALA A 103 4.51 5.37 -1.28
C ALA A 103 3.26 4.49 -1.09
N VAL A 104 3.45 3.17 -1.00
CA VAL A 104 2.35 2.23 -0.71
C VAL A 104 2.61 1.57 0.62
N LEU A 105 1.68 1.69 1.56
CA LEU A 105 1.80 1.20 2.93
C LEU A 105 0.68 0.22 3.28
N GLY A 106 0.93 -0.62 4.28
CA GLY A 106 -0.11 -1.37 4.95
C GLY A 106 -0.84 -0.51 5.98
N ALA A 107 -2.07 -0.89 6.37
CA ALA A 107 -2.84 -0.18 7.37
C ALA A 107 -3.48 -1.10 8.41
N LEU A 108 -3.58 -0.58 9.64
CA LEU A 108 -4.50 -1.05 10.68
C LEU A 108 -5.87 -0.39 10.51
N GLN A 109 -5.88 0.94 10.33
CA GLN A 109 -7.07 1.73 10.01
C GLN A 109 -6.70 2.89 9.08
N VAL A 110 -7.65 3.27 8.22
CA VAL A 110 -7.65 4.49 7.42
C VAL A 110 -8.95 5.23 7.70
N ALA A 111 -8.87 6.51 8.02
CA ALA A 111 -10.05 7.34 8.22
C ALA A 111 -10.48 8.05 6.93
N GLU A 112 -11.76 8.42 6.86
CA GLU A 112 -12.35 9.07 5.68
C GLU A 112 -11.70 10.43 5.33
N ASN A 113 -11.08 11.08 6.32
CA ASN A 113 -10.31 12.31 6.11
C ASN A 113 -8.85 12.06 5.61
N GLY A 114 -8.45 10.79 5.43
CA GLY A 114 -7.11 10.41 4.98
C GLY A 114 -6.09 10.19 6.08
N ASP A 115 -6.48 10.14 7.35
CA ASP A 115 -5.59 9.77 8.44
C ASP A 115 -5.22 8.29 8.34
N LEU A 116 -3.96 7.99 8.66
CA LEU A 116 -3.41 6.63 8.67
C LEU A 116 -2.99 6.22 10.07
N ALA A 117 -3.39 5.02 10.48
CA ALA A 117 -2.83 4.31 11.63
C ALA A 117 -2.29 2.95 11.18
N ASN A 118 -0.97 2.70 11.30
CA ASN A 118 -0.37 1.46 10.82
C ASN A 118 0.76 0.88 11.68
N TRP A 119 1.08 1.46 12.83
CA TRP A 119 2.29 1.08 13.57
C TRP A 119 2.04 0.50 14.96
N ARG A 120 0.87 0.72 15.56
CA ARG A 120 0.59 0.28 16.94
C ARG A 120 -0.86 -0.12 17.15
N VAL A 121 -1.05 -1.30 17.72
CA VAL A 121 -2.35 -1.79 18.21
C VAL A 121 -2.32 -1.85 19.73
N GLY A 122 -3.11 -1.01 20.40
CA GLY A 122 -3.20 -0.98 21.85
C GLY A 122 -1.91 -0.56 22.55
N SER A 123 -1.67 -1.05 23.77
CA SER A 123 -0.52 -0.70 24.62
C SER A 123 0.55 -1.79 24.71
N LYS A 124 0.36 -2.94 24.05
CA LYS A 124 1.28 -4.09 24.14
C LYS A 124 2.40 -4.01 23.10
N GLY A 125 3.59 -4.43 23.50
CA GLY A 125 4.78 -4.52 22.65
C GLY A 125 5.59 -3.23 22.56
N VAL A 126 6.78 -3.32 21.95
CA VAL A 126 7.61 -2.16 21.63
C VAL A 126 7.12 -1.59 20.31
N PRO A 127 6.52 -0.42 20.28
CA PRO A 127 6.05 0.18 19.05
C PRO A 127 7.24 0.69 18.24
N ALA A 128 7.25 0.40 16.94
CA ALA A 128 8.24 0.93 16.02
C ALA A 128 7.50 1.51 14.80
N VAL A 129 7.49 2.83 14.68
CA VAL A 129 6.89 3.52 13.55
C VAL A 129 7.77 3.40 12.29
N GLY A 130 9.06 3.17 12.49
CA GLY A 130 10.05 3.13 11.39
C GLY A 130 10.02 4.41 10.56
N GLY A 131 10.25 4.29 9.27
CA GLY A 131 10.21 5.39 8.30
C GLY A 131 8.82 5.80 7.82
N ALA A 132 7.75 5.17 8.33
CA ALA A 132 6.41 5.38 7.80
C ALA A 132 5.93 6.84 7.91
N MET A 133 6.30 7.55 8.99
CA MET A 133 5.95 8.98 9.14
C MET A 133 6.61 9.86 8.09
N ASP A 134 7.87 9.60 7.74
CA ASP A 134 8.56 10.32 6.67
C ASP A 134 7.95 10.01 5.31
N LEU A 135 7.64 8.73 5.04
CA LEU A 135 7.03 8.30 3.78
C LEU A 135 5.69 8.97 3.53
N VAL A 136 4.81 9.04 4.54
CA VAL A 136 3.47 9.62 4.36
C VAL A 136 3.47 11.14 4.21
N HIS A 137 4.52 11.82 4.64
CA HIS A 137 4.67 13.28 4.49
C HIS A 137 5.53 13.68 3.29
N GLY A 138 6.49 12.83 2.90
CA GLY A 138 7.46 13.15 1.86
C GLY A 138 7.08 12.68 0.47
N ALA A 139 6.37 11.55 0.32
CA ALA A 139 5.96 11.09 -0.99
C ALA A 139 4.84 11.98 -1.59
N LYS A 140 4.87 12.20 -2.91
CA LYS A 140 3.86 13.03 -3.61
C LYS A 140 2.45 12.43 -3.50
N ARG A 141 2.34 11.10 -3.47
CA ARG A 141 1.09 10.36 -3.27
C ARG A 141 1.34 9.22 -2.30
N VAL A 142 0.34 8.96 -1.46
CA VAL A 142 0.37 7.80 -0.56
C VAL A 142 -0.88 6.97 -0.79
N ALA A 143 -0.69 5.67 -1.00
CA ALA A 143 -1.77 4.69 -1.11
C ALA A 143 -1.62 3.61 -0.02
N VAL A 144 -2.71 2.93 0.23
CA VAL A 144 -2.76 1.82 1.19
C VAL A 144 -3.22 0.55 0.49
N VAL A 145 -2.59 -0.57 0.82
CA VAL A 145 -3.08 -1.91 0.54
C VAL A 145 -3.41 -2.62 1.86
N THR A 146 -4.62 -3.15 2.00
CA THR A 146 -5.04 -3.80 3.25
C THR A 146 -6.23 -4.73 3.04
N GLU A 147 -6.51 -5.62 3.98
CA GLU A 147 -7.82 -6.28 4.08
C GLU A 147 -8.90 -5.23 4.39
N HIS A 148 -10.12 -5.43 3.90
CA HIS A 148 -11.22 -4.48 4.16
C HIS A 148 -11.66 -4.49 5.62
N VAL A 149 -11.66 -5.68 6.21
CA VAL A 149 -12.00 -5.90 7.62
C VAL A 149 -10.87 -6.66 8.33
N THR A 150 -10.87 -6.60 9.64
CA THR A 150 -9.99 -7.41 10.49
C THR A 150 -10.44 -8.88 10.52
N LYS A 151 -9.65 -9.77 11.12
CA LYS A 151 -10.01 -11.20 11.28
C LYS A 151 -11.30 -11.40 12.10
N ASP A 152 -11.60 -10.48 13.00
CA ASP A 152 -12.81 -10.44 13.83
C ASP A 152 -13.95 -9.61 13.20
N GLY A 153 -13.85 -9.29 11.90
CA GLY A 153 -14.89 -8.65 11.10
C GLY A 153 -15.03 -7.15 11.30
N LYS A 154 -14.14 -6.47 12.04
CA LYS A 154 -14.22 -5.03 12.24
C LYS A 154 -13.71 -4.26 11.04
N PRO A 155 -14.37 -3.16 10.64
CA PRO A 155 -13.92 -2.31 9.55
C PRO A 155 -12.53 -1.75 9.78
N LYS A 156 -11.74 -1.66 8.69
CA LYS A 156 -10.46 -0.94 8.67
C LYS A 156 -10.58 0.44 8.02
N LEU A 157 -11.59 0.65 7.20
CA LEU A 157 -12.00 1.97 6.70
C LEU A 157 -13.02 2.53 7.70
N VAL A 158 -12.68 3.63 8.36
CA VAL A 158 -13.42 4.15 9.52
C VAL A 158 -13.66 5.66 9.41
N GLU A 159 -14.62 6.21 10.15
CA GLU A 159 -14.80 7.66 10.23
C GLU A 159 -13.58 8.34 10.88
N ARG A 160 -13.06 7.74 11.96
CA ARG A 160 -11.87 8.21 12.69
C ARG A 160 -11.03 7.04 13.15
N CYS A 161 -9.72 7.16 13.01
CA CYS A 161 -8.80 6.16 13.56
C CYS A 161 -8.88 6.15 15.09
N SER A 162 -8.96 4.94 15.65
CA SER A 162 -8.91 4.70 17.12
C SER A 162 -7.50 4.33 17.59
N PHE A 163 -6.60 3.99 16.66
CA PHE A 163 -5.20 3.72 16.95
C PHE A 163 -4.33 4.97 16.75
N PRO A 164 -3.13 5.02 17.36
CA PRO A 164 -2.20 6.13 17.19
C PRO A 164 -1.86 6.35 15.70
N LEU A 165 -1.94 7.61 15.28
CA LEU A 165 -1.75 7.99 13.88
C LEU A 165 -0.28 7.89 13.46
N THR A 166 -0.09 7.51 12.21
CA THR A 166 1.18 7.59 11.45
C THR A 166 1.26 8.90 10.67
N GLY A 167 0.13 9.33 10.11
CA GLY A 167 0.00 10.56 9.36
C GLY A 167 -1.43 11.06 9.33
N VAL A 168 -1.58 12.37 9.11
CA VAL A 168 -2.87 13.08 9.07
C VAL A 168 -3.17 13.51 7.66
N GLY A 169 -4.35 13.18 7.13
CA GLY A 169 -4.82 13.61 5.82
C GLY A 169 -3.96 13.18 4.63
N CYS A 170 -3.10 12.17 4.82
CA CYS A 170 -2.05 11.80 3.88
C CYS A 170 -2.49 10.77 2.83
N ILE A 171 -3.47 9.92 3.13
CA ILE A 171 -3.90 8.85 2.23
C ILE A 171 -4.83 9.40 1.14
N LYS A 172 -4.58 8.98 -0.11
CA LYS A 172 -5.40 9.37 -1.28
C LYS A 172 -6.18 8.20 -1.86
N ARG A 173 -5.68 6.97 -1.76
CA ARG A 173 -6.33 5.77 -2.29
C ARG A 173 -6.07 4.56 -1.40
N VAL A 174 -7.10 3.72 -1.26
CA VAL A 174 -7.04 2.47 -0.51
C VAL A 174 -7.50 1.32 -1.41
N TYR A 175 -6.65 0.32 -1.55
CA TYR A 175 -6.98 -0.95 -2.20
C TYR A 175 -7.26 -1.98 -1.11
N THR A 176 -8.43 -2.57 -1.15
CA THR A 176 -8.83 -3.57 -0.17
C THR A 176 -9.21 -4.90 -0.83
N SER A 177 -9.46 -5.90 -0.01
CA SER A 177 -9.96 -7.19 -0.49
C SER A 177 -11.38 -7.15 -1.08
N LEU A 178 -12.10 -6.01 -0.97
CA LEU A 178 -13.48 -5.86 -1.44
C LEU A 178 -13.69 -4.70 -2.40
N ALA A 179 -12.83 -3.67 -2.33
CA ALA A 179 -13.07 -2.41 -3.03
C ALA A 179 -11.78 -1.62 -3.25
N VAL A 180 -11.82 -0.70 -4.21
CA VAL A 180 -10.88 0.42 -4.36
C VAL A 180 -11.62 1.70 -4.00
N VAL A 181 -11.05 2.47 -3.06
CA VAL A 181 -11.67 3.67 -2.51
C VAL A 181 -10.69 4.83 -2.58
N ASP A 182 -11.12 5.96 -3.12
CA ASP A 182 -10.39 7.22 -3.03
C ASP A 182 -10.81 8.01 -1.81
N ILE A 183 -9.93 8.89 -1.36
CA ILE A 183 -10.24 9.86 -0.31
C ILE A 183 -10.22 11.24 -0.93
N GLU A 184 -11.40 11.84 -1.03
CA GLU A 184 -11.63 13.14 -1.66
C GLU A 184 -12.49 14.03 -0.77
N ALA A 185 -12.06 15.25 -0.54
CA ALA A 185 -12.76 16.22 0.30
C ALA A 185 -13.18 15.66 1.69
N GLY A 186 -12.33 14.82 2.29
CA GLY A 186 -12.57 14.25 3.62
C GLY A 186 -13.65 13.16 3.66
N ARG A 187 -13.86 12.43 2.56
CA ARG A 187 -14.82 11.35 2.46
C ARG A 187 -14.30 10.19 1.61
N PHE A 188 -14.80 8.99 1.84
CA PHE A 188 -14.53 7.83 1.00
C PHE A 188 -15.39 7.87 -0.27
N VAL A 189 -14.73 7.86 -1.43
CA VAL A 189 -15.37 7.79 -2.76
C VAL A 189 -15.08 6.42 -3.35
N LEU A 190 -16.11 5.60 -3.54
CA LEU A 190 -15.97 4.26 -4.10
C LEU A 190 -15.65 4.34 -5.59
N ARG A 191 -14.57 3.67 -6.00
CA ARG A 191 -14.14 3.56 -7.41
C ARG A 191 -14.44 2.21 -8.01
N GLU A 192 -14.15 1.14 -7.25
CA GLU A 192 -14.39 -0.23 -7.69
C GLU A 192 -14.88 -1.07 -6.51
N LYS A 193 -15.71 -2.06 -6.78
CA LYS A 193 -16.12 -3.10 -5.82
C LYS A 193 -16.16 -4.45 -6.50
N LEU A 194 -16.11 -5.53 -5.73
CA LEU A 194 -16.34 -6.87 -6.26
C LEU A 194 -17.66 -6.89 -7.05
N ALA A 195 -17.63 -7.44 -8.28
CA ALA A 195 -18.77 -7.46 -9.20
C ALA A 195 -20.02 -8.05 -8.56
N ASP A 196 -19.88 -9.17 -7.85
CA ASP A 196 -20.97 -9.92 -7.23
C ASP A 196 -21.40 -9.39 -5.85
N MET A 197 -20.79 -8.31 -5.35
CA MET A 197 -21.09 -7.76 -4.03
C MET A 197 -22.11 -6.63 -4.10
N ALA A 198 -23.20 -6.71 -3.33
CA ALA A 198 -24.15 -5.63 -3.21
C ALA A 198 -23.55 -4.41 -2.48
N MET A 199 -24.00 -3.20 -2.84
CA MET A 199 -23.56 -1.96 -2.18
C MET A 199 -23.84 -1.95 -0.68
N ASP A 200 -25.00 -2.45 -0.28
CA ASP A 200 -25.39 -2.51 1.13
C ASP A 200 -24.50 -3.45 1.94
N ASP A 201 -24.06 -4.57 1.33
CA ASP A 201 -23.12 -5.50 1.97
C ASP A 201 -21.75 -4.84 2.17
N LEU A 202 -21.24 -4.13 1.16
CA LEU A 202 -19.99 -3.41 1.27
C LEU A 202 -20.06 -2.27 2.31
N GLN A 203 -21.16 -1.52 2.29
CA GLN A 203 -21.39 -0.46 3.28
C GLN A 203 -21.47 -1.00 4.71
N ALA A 204 -22.10 -2.15 4.94
CA ALA A 204 -22.16 -2.78 6.25
C ALA A 204 -20.80 -3.21 6.79
N LEU A 205 -19.82 -3.47 5.92
CA LEU A 205 -18.44 -3.82 6.25
C LEU A 205 -17.50 -2.59 6.32
N THR A 206 -18.01 -1.40 6.00
CA THR A 206 -17.25 -0.15 6.00
C THR A 206 -17.70 0.74 7.16
N GLY A 207 -16.77 1.16 8.01
CA GLY A 207 -17.04 1.92 9.22
C GLY A 207 -17.30 3.42 9.02
N ALA A 208 -17.37 3.88 7.77
CA ALA A 208 -17.75 5.23 7.37
C ALA A 208 -18.62 5.17 6.10
N ARG A 209 -19.30 6.26 5.78
CA ARG A 209 -20.13 6.30 4.59
C ARG A 209 -19.31 6.22 3.31
N LEU A 210 -19.70 5.33 2.40
CA LEU A 210 -19.20 5.29 1.03
C LEU A 210 -20.03 6.20 0.14
N TYR A 211 -19.36 7.09 -0.56
CA TYR A 211 -19.96 7.96 -1.56
C TYR A 211 -19.69 7.40 -2.95
N VAL A 212 -20.66 7.53 -3.83
CA VAL A 212 -20.55 7.22 -5.25
C VAL A 212 -20.55 8.54 -5.99
N ASP A 213 -19.49 8.80 -6.72
CA ASP A 213 -19.36 9.98 -7.57
C ASP A 213 -19.01 9.51 -8.99
N GLY A 214 -20.05 9.41 -9.82
CA GLY A 214 -19.96 8.84 -11.16
C GLY A 214 -20.09 7.31 -11.21
N HIS A 215 -19.33 6.69 -12.10
CA HIS A 215 -19.36 5.24 -12.33
C HIS A 215 -18.51 4.50 -11.29
N VAL A 216 -19.05 3.41 -10.74
CA VAL A 216 -18.31 2.45 -9.94
C VAL A 216 -17.95 1.27 -10.82
N GLY A 217 -16.66 1.00 -10.99
CA GLY A 217 -16.16 -0.12 -11.76
C GLY A 217 -16.29 -1.46 -11.02
N ASP A 218 -16.28 -2.53 -11.78
CA ASP A 218 -16.16 -3.88 -11.22
C ASP A 218 -14.69 -4.16 -10.90
N LEU A 219 -14.42 -4.56 -9.66
CA LEU A 219 -13.11 -4.99 -9.21
C LEU A 219 -12.87 -6.43 -9.69
N ILE A 220 -12.38 -6.53 -10.93
CA ILE A 220 -12.06 -7.80 -11.58
C ILE A 220 -10.55 -7.98 -11.57
N VAL A 221 -10.09 -9.06 -10.96
CA VAL A 221 -8.68 -9.40 -10.84
C VAL A 221 -8.48 -10.85 -11.28
N PRO A 222 -7.48 -11.14 -12.13
CA PRO A 222 -7.20 -12.52 -12.54
C PRO A 222 -6.80 -13.38 -11.35
N GLU A 223 -6.84 -14.69 -11.52
CA GLU A 223 -6.13 -15.59 -10.62
C GLU A 223 -4.63 -15.33 -10.75
N VAL A 224 -3.99 -15.03 -9.64
CA VAL A 224 -2.54 -14.77 -9.57
C VAL A 224 -1.94 -15.61 -8.46
N ASP A 225 -0.86 -16.31 -8.78
CA ASP A 225 -0.05 -17.07 -7.84
C ASP A 225 1.11 -16.21 -7.32
N LEU A 226 1.67 -16.60 -6.15
CA LEU A 226 2.79 -15.92 -5.49
C LEU A 226 4.14 -16.48 -5.89
#